data_a3ee589cfd72d3afd957201a9e00dd63
#
_entry.id   a3ee589cfd72d3afd957201a9e00dd63
#
_cell.length_a   1.000
_cell.length_b   1.000
_cell.length_c   1.000
_cell.angle_alpha   90.00
_cell.angle_beta   90.00
_cell.angle_gamma   90.00
#
_symmetry.space_group_name_H-M   'P 1'
#
loop_
_entity.id
_entity.type
_entity.pdbx_description
1 polymer ?
#
loop_
_entity_poly.entity_id
_entity_poly.type
_entity_poly.pdbx_seq_one_letter_code
_entity_poly.pdbx_strand_id
1 'polypeptide(L)'
;MSGDLTAPSAFAWVSGIYDYLEHDMIIKEIAEIQLNMRYKPELAACVQRSGLRASLGRVALYRVELDNGVVGYGDGTGVPDDVSAFVGRDAFIGLRQIAHGGVQMALYDAVGKALGVPAHQLMGKQVRDRVPFAYWSCCLSPEEWAGQGEQAAALGYRVYKFKCRPWWDPIEQIEAVAKVAPPGFTCWLDFNGHLREVRQALPVLRELDRYDCVGGFESPMPQRDGEGYRQLRAKLDKPIAAHYGGGCCHVRSDPTFDRGVSAVDQIARGLCDGFVLGGGQVQGVLDRAAVAQEAKLPFWIQVVGTGLRAAWVVHLASVCRQATLSSLAAHNIWDRDFALSPSPVAGFAAVPEGPGLGVEVDEAMVAELGQAEPLEIGREITTVVHPDGVKWHFASEQQRHETFYFGSAPGFVRGVRLETRADDGSADFDDLFRRCKEAPVLEGK
;
A
#
# COMPACT_ATOMS: atom_id res chain seq x y z
N MET A 1 -52.27 -48.28 17.35
CA MET A 1 -52.06 -46.83 17.46
C MET A 1 -51.01 -46.46 16.39
N SER A 2 -51.54 -46.03 15.24
CA SER A 2 -50.74 -45.60 14.07
C SER A 2 -50.59 -44.11 14.17
N GLY A 3 -49.36 -43.63 14.40
CA GLY A 3 -49.04 -42.26 14.43
C GLY A 3 -48.58 -41.83 13.01
N ASP A 4 -49.40 -40.98 12.38
CA ASP A 4 -49.12 -40.33 11.11
C ASP A 4 -47.97 -39.34 11.29
N LEU A 5 -46.83 -39.63 10.70
CA LEU A 5 -45.73 -38.69 10.46
C LEU A 5 -45.93 -38.08 9.07
N THR A 6 -46.68 -36.98 8.97
CA THR A 6 -46.72 -36.15 7.75
C THR A 6 -45.40 -35.38 7.64
N ALA A 7 -44.56 -35.76 6.68
CA ALA A 7 -43.39 -34.99 6.31
C ALA A 7 -43.83 -33.63 5.74
N PRO A 8 -43.16 -32.50 6.07
CA PRO A 8 -43.47 -31.22 5.47
C PRO A 8 -43.23 -31.29 3.97
N SER A 9 -44.21 -30.80 3.19
CA SER A 9 -44.19 -30.87 1.72
C SER A 9 -42.97 -30.13 1.18
N ALA A 10 -42.29 -30.72 0.20
CA ALA A 10 -41.15 -30.13 -0.50
C ALA A 10 -41.49 -28.76 -1.13
N PHE A 11 -42.75 -28.38 -1.25
CA PHE A 11 -43.22 -27.08 -1.76
C PHE A 11 -43.00 -25.92 -0.77
N ALA A 12 -42.92 -26.16 0.54
CA ALA A 12 -42.66 -25.08 1.52
C ALA A 12 -41.21 -24.56 1.45
N TRP A 13 -40.27 -25.34 0.93
CA TRP A 13 -38.89 -24.95 0.73
C TRP A 13 -38.69 -24.12 -0.53
N VAL A 14 -39.53 -24.32 -1.55
CA VAL A 14 -39.42 -23.60 -2.83
C VAL A 14 -40.02 -22.19 -2.75
N SER A 15 -41.09 -22.00 -1.95
CA SER A 15 -41.67 -20.66 -1.76
C SER A 15 -40.73 -19.71 -0.98
N GLY A 16 -40.04 -20.25 0.06
CA GLY A 16 -39.02 -19.44 0.79
C GLY A 16 -37.81 -19.04 -0.03
N ILE A 17 -37.49 -19.80 -1.09
CA ILE A 17 -36.39 -19.43 -2.02
C ILE A 17 -36.86 -18.34 -3.02
N TYR A 18 -38.14 -18.36 -3.42
CA TYR A 18 -38.69 -17.34 -4.32
C TYR A 18 -38.85 -15.98 -3.63
N ASP A 19 -39.20 -15.92 -2.35
CA ASP A 19 -39.25 -14.67 -1.57
C ASP A 19 -37.85 -14.03 -1.38
N TYR A 20 -36.77 -14.82 -1.46
CA TYR A 20 -35.40 -14.33 -1.45
C TYR A 20 -34.91 -13.77 -2.81
N LEU A 21 -35.61 -14.12 -3.91
CA LEU A 21 -35.28 -13.68 -5.27
C LEU A 21 -36.01 -12.40 -5.69
N GLU A 22 -36.91 -11.85 -4.89
CA GLU A 22 -37.64 -10.59 -5.21
C GLU A 22 -36.95 -9.32 -4.73
N HIS A 23 -35.78 -9.40 -4.10
CA HIS A 23 -34.98 -8.21 -3.80
C HIS A 23 -33.84 -8.10 -4.80
N ASP A 24 -34.17 -7.58 -5.98
CA ASP A 24 -33.17 -7.03 -6.90
C ASP A 24 -32.39 -5.95 -6.13
N MET A 25 -31.11 -6.20 -5.82
CA MET A 25 -30.23 -5.16 -5.28
C MET A 25 -29.74 -4.31 -6.43
N ILE A 26 -30.50 -3.26 -6.76
CA ILE A 26 -30.18 -2.36 -7.86
C ILE A 26 -29.28 -1.24 -7.37
N ILE A 27 -28.22 -0.95 -8.11
CA ILE A 27 -27.38 0.22 -7.87
C ILE A 27 -28.19 1.47 -8.19
N LYS A 28 -28.57 2.22 -7.16
CA LYS A 28 -29.35 3.46 -7.28
C LYS A 28 -28.43 4.64 -7.61
N GLU A 29 -27.28 4.72 -6.96
CA GLU A 29 -26.33 5.81 -7.11
C GLU A 29 -24.90 5.35 -6.88
N ILE A 30 -23.97 5.94 -7.63
CA ILE A 30 -22.52 5.88 -7.38
C ILE A 30 -22.00 7.31 -7.34
N ALA A 31 -21.52 7.76 -6.18
CA ALA A 31 -21.02 9.12 -5.98
C ALA A 31 -19.54 9.09 -5.56
N GLU A 32 -18.78 10.06 -6.04
CA GLU A 32 -17.42 10.34 -5.59
C GLU A 32 -17.43 11.58 -4.70
N ILE A 33 -16.78 11.48 -3.56
CA ILE A 33 -16.60 12.58 -2.60
C ILE A 33 -15.10 12.80 -2.45
N GLN A 34 -14.61 13.97 -2.87
CA GLN A 34 -13.21 14.33 -2.70
C GLN A 34 -12.97 14.79 -1.26
N LEU A 35 -12.05 14.14 -0.57
CA LEU A 35 -11.64 14.47 0.80
C LEU A 35 -10.24 15.09 0.81
N ASN A 36 -10.01 16.06 1.70
CA ASN A 36 -8.73 16.73 1.93
C ASN A 36 -8.22 16.37 3.33
N MET A 37 -7.56 15.24 3.44
CA MET A 37 -7.01 14.72 4.70
C MET A 37 -5.69 15.39 5.09
N ARG A 38 -5.31 15.29 6.35
CA ARG A 38 -4.01 15.75 6.86
C ARG A 38 -3.15 14.57 7.28
N TYR A 39 -1.87 14.67 7.04
CA TYR A 39 -0.90 13.72 7.55
C TYR A 39 -0.62 14.00 9.04
N LYS A 40 -0.27 12.98 9.79
CA LYS A 40 0.26 13.14 11.13
C LYS A 40 1.42 14.15 11.12
N PRO A 41 1.50 15.09 12.09
CA PRO A 41 2.53 16.13 12.08
C PRO A 41 3.96 15.58 11.93
N GLU A 42 4.27 14.49 12.61
CA GLU A 42 5.58 13.84 12.60
C GLU A 42 5.89 13.14 11.25
N LEU A 43 4.87 12.86 10.43
CA LEU A 43 5.02 12.23 9.12
C LEU A 43 4.84 13.20 7.95
N ALA A 44 4.27 14.39 8.20
CA ALA A 44 3.94 15.33 7.13
C ALA A 44 5.15 15.67 6.25
N ALA A 45 6.29 16.01 6.86
CA ALA A 45 7.52 16.33 6.13
C ALA A 45 8.06 15.15 5.33
N CYS A 46 8.02 13.93 5.90
CA CYS A 46 8.52 12.74 5.22
C CYS A 46 7.64 12.32 4.05
N VAL A 47 6.32 12.39 4.21
CA VAL A 47 5.37 12.09 3.13
C VAL A 47 5.53 13.10 1.99
N GLN A 48 5.73 14.37 2.32
CA GLN A 48 6.03 15.41 1.34
C GLN A 48 7.33 15.15 0.58
N ARG A 49 8.37 14.65 1.26
CA ARG A 49 9.67 14.29 0.66
C ARG A 49 9.63 13.01 -0.18
N SER A 50 8.62 12.18 -0.04
CA SER A 50 8.63 10.79 -0.54
C SER A 50 7.92 10.54 -1.86
N GLY A 51 7.29 11.57 -2.48
CA GLY A 51 6.53 11.45 -3.71
C GLY A 51 5.12 10.94 -3.61
N LEU A 52 4.65 10.73 -2.44
CA LEU A 52 3.21 10.62 -2.21
C LEU A 52 2.49 11.98 -2.40
N ARG A 53 3.22 12.98 -2.86
CA ARG A 53 2.71 14.28 -3.29
C ARG A 53 1.58 14.19 -4.31
N ALA A 54 1.50 13.10 -5.09
CA ALA A 54 0.43 12.94 -6.08
C ALA A 54 -0.96 13.02 -5.47
N SER A 55 -1.12 12.62 -4.20
CA SER A 55 -2.39 12.75 -3.50
C SER A 55 -2.51 14.05 -2.69
N LEU A 56 -1.41 14.63 -2.20
CA LEU A 56 -1.41 15.83 -1.35
C LEU A 56 -2.50 15.81 -0.26
N GLY A 57 -2.72 14.65 0.36
CA GLY A 57 -3.83 14.45 1.29
C GLY A 57 -5.19 14.26 0.62
N ARG A 58 -5.27 14.28 -0.71
CA ARG A 58 -6.53 14.04 -1.43
C ARG A 58 -6.85 12.56 -1.46
N VAL A 59 -8.03 12.21 -0.99
CA VAL A 59 -8.59 10.87 -1.01
C VAL A 59 -9.95 10.92 -1.69
N ALA A 60 -10.16 10.09 -2.71
CA ALA A 60 -11.49 9.91 -3.29
C ALA A 60 -12.25 8.85 -2.48
N LEU A 61 -13.33 9.25 -1.84
CA LEU A 61 -14.29 8.36 -1.19
C LEU A 61 -15.44 8.09 -2.17
N TYR A 62 -15.71 6.82 -2.42
CA TYR A 62 -16.83 6.36 -3.25
C TYR A 62 -17.96 5.90 -2.35
N ARG A 63 -19.16 6.40 -2.61
CA ARG A 63 -20.41 6.04 -1.97
C ARG A 63 -21.29 5.33 -2.99
N VAL A 64 -21.68 4.10 -2.68
CA VAL A 64 -22.66 3.35 -3.48
C VAL A 64 -23.93 3.19 -2.66
N GLU A 65 -25.08 3.63 -3.21
CA GLU A 65 -26.39 3.43 -2.63
C GLU A 65 -27.18 2.41 -3.45
N LEU A 66 -27.75 1.44 -2.77
CA LEU A 66 -28.67 0.47 -3.37
C LEU A 66 -30.12 0.98 -3.28
N ASP A 67 -31.01 0.43 -4.09
CA ASP A 67 -32.43 0.80 -4.14
C ASP A 67 -33.18 0.56 -2.83
N ASN A 68 -32.70 -0.39 -2.02
CA ASN A 68 -33.20 -0.65 -0.66
C ASN A 68 -32.69 0.33 0.41
N GLY A 69 -31.94 1.38 0.00
CA GLY A 69 -31.39 2.41 0.88
C GLY A 69 -30.09 2.05 1.59
N VAL A 70 -29.55 0.84 1.39
CA VAL A 70 -28.27 0.44 1.97
C VAL A 70 -27.13 1.20 1.27
N VAL A 71 -26.19 1.73 2.07
CA VAL A 71 -25.03 2.49 1.59
C VAL A 71 -23.75 1.75 1.94
N GLY A 72 -22.87 1.65 0.94
CA GLY A 72 -21.51 1.16 1.11
C GLY A 72 -20.47 2.21 0.72
N TYR A 73 -19.29 2.09 1.34
CA TYR A 73 -18.18 3.02 1.14
C TYR A 73 -16.90 2.30 0.71
N GLY A 74 -16.10 2.99 -0.09
CA GLY A 74 -14.76 2.56 -0.48
C GLY A 74 -13.90 3.75 -0.82
N ASP A 75 -12.60 3.66 -0.61
CA ASP A 75 -11.67 4.73 -0.96
C ASP A 75 -10.77 4.34 -2.13
N GLY A 76 -10.23 5.33 -2.79
CA GLY A 76 -9.38 5.11 -3.95
C GLY A 76 -8.55 6.31 -4.37
N THR A 77 -7.74 6.08 -5.38
CA THR A 77 -7.00 7.11 -6.10
C THR A 77 -7.30 6.96 -7.60
N GLY A 78 -7.39 8.08 -8.29
CA GLY A 78 -7.68 8.11 -9.72
C GLY A 78 -9.15 8.36 -10.02
N VAL A 79 -9.42 8.71 -11.27
CA VAL A 79 -10.78 8.90 -11.79
C VAL A 79 -11.28 7.51 -12.21
N PRO A 80 -12.44 7.06 -11.72
CA PRO A 80 -13.02 5.82 -12.22
C PRO A 80 -13.33 5.94 -13.71
N ASP A 81 -13.28 4.81 -14.42
CA ASP A 81 -13.94 4.69 -15.72
C ASP A 81 -15.42 5.10 -15.57
N ASP A 82 -16.11 5.33 -16.67
CA ASP A 82 -17.53 5.68 -16.62
C ASP A 82 -18.33 4.57 -15.92
N VAL A 83 -18.54 4.76 -14.60
CA VAL A 83 -19.33 3.85 -13.76
C VAL A 83 -20.82 4.15 -13.81
N SER A 84 -21.24 5.24 -14.48
CA SER A 84 -22.64 5.62 -14.59
C SER A 84 -23.47 4.55 -15.30
N ALA A 85 -22.86 3.80 -16.21
CA ALA A 85 -23.48 2.67 -16.91
C ALA A 85 -23.93 1.53 -15.99
N PHE A 86 -23.47 1.49 -14.75
CA PHE A 86 -23.88 0.49 -13.76
C PHE A 86 -25.06 0.94 -12.89
N VAL A 87 -25.41 2.23 -12.89
CA VAL A 87 -26.61 2.73 -12.21
C VAL A 87 -27.85 2.14 -12.90
N GLY A 88 -28.79 1.65 -12.11
CA GLY A 88 -29.98 0.93 -12.56
C GLY A 88 -29.73 -0.56 -12.88
N ARG A 89 -28.54 -1.09 -12.65
CA ARG A 89 -28.20 -2.51 -12.83
C ARG A 89 -28.12 -3.23 -11.50
N ASP A 90 -28.22 -4.54 -11.57
CA ASP A 90 -28.00 -5.45 -10.45
C ASP A 90 -26.59 -5.31 -9.86
N ALA A 91 -26.52 -5.22 -8.54
CA ALA A 91 -25.27 -5.00 -7.82
C ALA A 91 -24.28 -6.16 -7.96
N PHE A 92 -24.75 -7.42 -8.10
CA PHE A 92 -23.87 -8.58 -8.31
C PHE A 92 -23.17 -8.52 -9.68
N ILE A 93 -23.80 -7.94 -10.69
CA ILE A 93 -23.14 -7.65 -11.97
C ILE A 93 -22.01 -6.66 -11.73
N GLY A 94 -22.27 -5.61 -10.95
CA GLY A 94 -21.28 -4.59 -10.57
C GLY A 94 -20.07 -5.17 -9.84
N LEU A 95 -20.26 -6.09 -8.89
CA LEU A 95 -19.16 -6.74 -8.15
C LEU A 95 -18.11 -7.38 -9.08
N ARG A 96 -18.52 -7.86 -10.25
CA ARG A 96 -17.64 -8.56 -11.20
C ARG A 96 -17.11 -7.68 -12.32
N GLN A 97 -17.88 -6.68 -12.73
CA GLN A 97 -17.60 -5.90 -13.95
C GLN A 97 -16.98 -4.54 -13.68
N ILE A 98 -17.22 -3.95 -12.50
CA ILE A 98 -16.60 -2.67 -12.15
C ILE A 98 -15.11 -2.87 -11.91
N ALA A 99 -14.30 -2.24 -12.75
CA ALA A 99 -12.85 -2.37 -12.71
C ALA A 99 -12.19 -1.44 -11.67
N HIS A 100 -12.84 -0.35 -11.28
CA HIS A 100 -12.27 0.61 -10.33
C HIS A 100 -12.33 0.09 -8.89
N GLY A 101 -11.15 -0.08 -8.26
CA GLY A 101 -11.02 -0.75 -6.96
C GLY A 101 -11.76 -0.06 -5.81
N GLY A 102 -11.85 1.29 -5.80
CA GLY A 102 -12.59 2.02 -4.76
C GLY A 102 -14.09 1.84 -4.89
N VAL A 103 -14.63 1.92 -6.10
CA VAL A 103 -16.05 1.68 -6.37
C VAL A 103 -16.42 0.22 -6.11
N GLN A 104 -15.57 -0.72 -6.52
CA GLN A 104 -15.77 -2.14 -6.22
C GLN A 104 -15.79 -2.40 -4.70
N MET A 105 -14.89 -1.78 -3.93
CA MET A 105 -14.89 -1.86 -2.47
C MET A 105 -16.21 -1.36 -1.87
N ALA A 106 -16.70 -0.17 -2.31
CA ALA A 106 -17.97 0.38 -1.87
C ALA A 106 -19.14 -0.56 -2.18
N LEU A 107 -19.10 -1.22 -3.34
CA LEU A 107 -20.13 -2.16 -3.73
C LEU A 107 -20.09 -3.47 -2.90
N TYR A 108 -18.90 -4.00 -2.60
CA TYR A 108 -18.75 -5.13 -1.68
C TYR A 108 -19.24 -4.79 -0.27
N ASP A 109 -19.03 -3.55 0.18
CA ASP A 109 -19.55 -3.06 1.45
C ASP A 109 -21.08 -2.98 1.43
N ALA A 110 -21.66 -2.36 0.40
CA ALA A 110 -23.11 -2.23 0.27
C ALA A 110 -23.82 -3.59 0.19
N VAL A 111 -23.35 -4.47 -0.69
CA VAL A 111 -23.95 -5.81 -0.87
C VAL A 111 -23.77 -6.66 0.38
N GLY A 112 -22.60 -6.62 1.02
CA GLY A 112 -22.38 -7.32 2.28
C GLY A 112 -23.32 -6.83 3.39
N LYS A 113 -23.55 -5.53 3.51
CA LYS A 113 -24.52 -4.94 4.45
C LYS A 113 -25.95 -5.34 4.11
N ALA A 114 -26.35 -5.31 2.85
CA ALA A 114 -27.70 -5.69 2.42
C ALA A 114 -27.99 -7.17 2.69
N LEU A 115 -26.98 -8.04 2.58
CA LEU A 115 -27.10 -9.48 2.87
C LEU A 115 -26.84 -9.82 4.34
N GLY A 116 -26.38 -8.88 5.16
CA GLY A 116 -26.01 -9.14 6.56
C GLY A 116 -24.76 -10.01 6.71
N VAL A 117 -23.84 -10.01 5.72
CA VAL A 117 -22.63 -10.84 5.72
C VAL A 117 -21.36 -10.00 5.58
N PRO A 118 -20.22 -10.41 6.18
CA PRO A 118 -18.93 -9.76 5.97
C PRO A 118 -18.46 -9.85 4.51
N ALA A 119 -17.76 -8.82 4.03
CA ALA A 119 -17.32 -8.73 2.64
C ALA A 119 -16.50 -9.93 2.15
N HIS A 120 -15.68 -10.55 3.02
CA HIS A 120 -14.89 -11.73 2.63
C HIS A 120 -15.75 -12.92 2.20
N GLN A 121 -17.01 -13.07 2.71
CA GLN A 121 -17.90 -14.15 2.29
C GLN A 121 -18.36 -14.00 0.84
N LEU A 122 -18.36 -12.78 0.31
CA LEU A 122 -18.62 -12.51 -1.11
C LEU A 122 -17.37 -12.74 -1.99
N MET A 123 -16.17 -12.80 -1.41
CA MET A 123 -14.90 -12.97 -2.12
C MET A 123 -14.51 -14.45 -2.22
N GLY A 124 -14.80 -15.25 -1.20
CA GLY A 124 -14.44 -16.66 -1.18
C GLY A 124 -14.46 -17.28 0.22
N LYS A 125 -13.99 -18.54 0.30
CA LYS A 125 -13.92 -19.25 1.58
C LYS A 125 -12.82 -18.65 2.46
N GLN A 126 -13.19 -18.19 3.64
CA GLN A 126 -12.23 -17.75 4.66
C GLN A 126 -11.28 -18.89 5.05
N VAL A 127 -9.99 -18.61 5.09
CA VAL A 127 -8.93 -19.56 5.45
C VAL A 127 -8.17 -19.14 6.71
N ARG A 128 -8.41 -17.93 7.21
CA ARG A 128 -7.88 -17.41 8.49
C ARG A 128 -8.77 -16.34 9.08
N ASP A 129 -8.81 -16.24 10.39
CA ASP A 129 -9.55 -15.25 11.18
C ASP A 129 -8.69 -14.02 11.56
N ARG A 130 -7.37 -14.11 11.35
CA ARG A 130 -6.39 -13.07 11.61
C ARG A 130 -5.39 -12.98 10.47
N VAL A 131 -5.08 -11.77 10.04
CA VAL A 131 -4.19 -11.47 8.91
C VAL A 131 -2.92 -10.82 9.44
N PRO A 132 -1.71 -11.30 9.04
CA PRO A 132 -0.47 -10.58 9.34
C PRO A 132 -0.55 -9.17 8.75
N PHE A 133 -0.25 -8.13 9.57
CA PHE A 133 -0.46 -6.75 9.17
C PHE A 133 0.73 -5.88 9.56
N ALA A 134 1.24 -5.07 8.62
CA ALA A 134 2.44 -4.27 8.78
C ALA A 134 2.13 -2.77 8.98
N TYR A 135 2.95 -2.12 9.78
CA TYR A 135 3.09 -0.66 9.83
C TYR A 135 3.88 -0.17 8.62
N TRP A 136 3.61 1.07 8.16
CA TRP A 136 4.28 1.62 7.00
C TRP A 136 4.75 3.06 7.22
N SER A 137 5.92 3.39 6.68
CA SER A 137 6.37 4.78 6.51
C SER A 137 7.38 4.92 5.36
N CYS A 138 7.88 6.13 5.15
CA CYS A 138 8.77 6.42 4.02
C CYS A 138 9.65 7.64 4.30
N CYS A 139 10.82 7.68 3.66
CA CYS A 139 11.71 8.84 3.54
C CYS A 139 12.03 9.58 4.86
N LEU A 140 12.34 8.83 5.89
CA LEU A 140 12.67 9.31 7.23
C LEU A 140 14.18 9.29 7.50
N SER A 141 14.66 10.17 8.39
CA SER A 141 16.01 10.07 8.96
C SER A 141 16.17 8.83 9.83
N PRO A 142 17.38 8.42 10.19
CA PRO A 142 17.58 7.29 11.11
C PRO A 142 16.82 7.43 12.43
N GLU A 143 16.81 8.63 13.02
CA GLU A 143 16.14 8.92 14.28
C GLU A 143 14.61 8.87 14.15
N GLU A 144 14.07 9.46 13.07
CA GLU A 144 12.64 9.39 12.75
C GLU A 144 12.18 7.94 12.53
N TRP A 145 13.03 7.09 11.93
CA TRP A 145 12.74 5.66 11.74
C TRP A 145 12.68 4.89 13.04
N ALA A 146 13.60 5.16 13.95
CA ALA A 146 13.58 4.57 15.28
C ALA A 146 12.29 4.96 16.02
N GLY A 147 11.91 6.23 16.03
CA GLY A 147 10.68 6.70 16.66
C GLY A 147 9.42 6.05 16.05
N GLN A 148 9.36 5.92 14.72
CA GLN A 148 8.25 5.22 14.06
C GLN A 148 8.26 3.71 14.36
N GLY A 149 9.43 3.09 14.52
CA GLY A 149 9.56 1.70 14.93
C GLY A 149 9.02 1.44 16.34
N GLU A 150 9.35 2.32 17.30
CA GLU A 150 8.80 2.28 18.67
C GLU A 150 7.28 2.45 18.66
N GLN A 151 6.76 3.42 17.91
CA GLN A 151 5.33 3.65 17.77
C GLN A 151 4.62 2.44 17.16
N ALA A 152 5.17 1.85 16.08
CA ALA A 152 4.64 0.65 15.47
C ALA A 152 4.55 -0.52 16.45
N ALA A 153 5.61 -0.75 17.21
CA ALA A 153 5.64 -1.81 18.23
C ALA A 153 4.62 -1.57 19.35
N ALA A 154 4.49 -0.32 19.83
CA ALA A 154 3.51 0.07 20.84
C ALA A 154 2.06 -0.09 20.37
N LEU A 155 1.79 0.11 19.07
CA LEU A 155 0.50 -0.12 18.43
C LEU A 155 0.22 -1.61 18.11
N GLY A 156 1.10 -2.52 18.50
CA GLY A 156 0.89 -3.97 18.35
C GLY A 156 1.38 -4.57 17.03
N TYR A 157 2.03 -3.79 16.17
CA TYR A 157 2.65 -4.31 14.95
C TYR A 157 3.93 -5.10 15.28
N ARG A 158 4.25 -6.07 14.42
CA ARG A 158 5.49 -6.87 14.49
C ARG A 158 6.33 -6.71 13.23
N VAL A 159 5.75 -6.13 12.20
CA VAL A 159 6.43 -5.86 10.93
C VAL A 159 6.28 -4.39 10.59
N TYR A 160 7.41 -3.80 10.25
CA TYR A 160 7.52 -2.42 9.79
C TYR A 160 8.07 -2.40 8.36
N LYS A 161 7.23 -2.01 7.42
CA LYS A 161 7.62 -1.89 6.01
C LYS A 161 7.96 -0.45 5.68
N PHE A 162 9.13 -0.23 5.09
CA PHE A 162 9.57 1.11 4.76
C PHE A 162 10.31 1.26 3.42
N LYS A 163 10.33 2.49 2.92
CA LYS A 163 10.96 2.86 1.66
C LYS A 163 12.39 3.32 1.88
N CYS A 164 13.37 2.49 1.52
CA CYS A 164 14.78 2.91 1.46
C CYS A 164 15.00 3.84 0.27
N ARG A 165 15.64 4.97 0.53
CA ARG A 165 15.89 5.98 -0.49
C ARG A 165 17.38 6.26 -0.65
N PRO A 166 17.90 6.47 -1.89
CA PRO A 166 19.33 6.58 -2.15
C PRO A 166 20.02 7.79 -1.50
N TRP A 167 19.26 8.74 -0.99
CA TRP A 167 19.73 9.92 -0.25
C TRP A 167 19.73 9.75 1.27
N TRP A 168 19.59 8.50 1.74
CA TRP A 168 19.75 8.09 3.13
C TRP A 168 20.69 6.89 3.22
N ASP A 169 21.43 6.79 4.32
CA ASP A 169 22.19 5.60 4.66
C ASP A 169 21.27 4.53 5.29
N PRO A 170 20.92 3.45 4.57
CA PRO A 170 20.00 2.45 5.07
C PRO A 170 20.57 1.63 6.24
N ILE A 171 21.90 1.61 6.38
CA ILE A 171 22.55 0.90 7.48
C ILE A 171 22.38 1.71 8.76
N GLU A 172 22.63 3.03 8.73
CA GLU A 172 22.35 3.91 9.89
C GLU A 172 20.86 3.88 10.28
N GLN A 173 19.95 3.83 9.29
CA GLN A 173 18.53 3.70 9.55
C GLN A 173 18.22 2.39 10.30
N ILE A 174 18.76 1.25 9.87
CA ILE A 174 18.54 -0.04 10.54
C ILE A 174 19.26 -0.11 11.89
N GLU A 175 20.45 0.46 12.03
CA GLU A 175 21.15 0.57 13.31
C GLU A 175 20.31 1.36 14.35
N ALA A 176 19.65 2.42 13.92
CA ALA A 176 18.78 3.21 14.78
C ALA A 176 17.54 2.40 15.22
N VAL A 177 16.87 1.73 14.28
CA VAL A 177 15.71 0.87 14.59
C VAL A 177 16.11 -0.32 15.46
N ALA A 178 17.25 -0.95 15.22
CA ALA A 178 17.74 -2.11 15.99
C ALA A 178 17.94 -1.80 17.49
N LYS A 179 18.22 -0.54 17.85
CA LYS A 179 18.37 -0.11 19.24
C LYS A 179 17.06 -0.09 20.02
N VAL A 180 15.93 0.08 19.32
CA VAL A 180 14.60 0.29 19.92
C VAL A 180 13.64 -0.86 19.61
N ALA A 181 13.92 -1.66 18.61
CA ALA A 181 13.06 -2.75 18.17
C ALA A 181 12.95 -3.85 19.25
N PRO A 182 11.73 -4.22 19.67
CA PRO A 182 11.57 -5.32 20.61
C PRO A 182 11.88 -6.67 19.94
N PRO A 183 12.17 -7.73 20.71
CA PRO A 183 12.41 -9.05 20.17
C PRO A 183 11.28 -9.52 19.24
N GLY A 184 11.66 -10.03 18.06
CA GLY A 184 10.74 -10.51 17.03
C GLY A 184 10.06 -9.40 16.20
N PHE A 185 10.46 -8.15 16.36
CA PHE A 185 10.07 -7.05 15.46
C PHE A 185 10.98 -7.04 14.24
N THR A 186 10.42 -6.96 13.03
CA THR A 186 11.19 -7.00 11.79
C THR A 186 10.84 -5.88 10.83
N CYS A 187 11.82 -5.49 10.04
CA CYS A 187 11.70 -4.46 9.00
C CYS A 187 11.77 -5.09 7.61
N TRP A 188 10.84 -4.74 6.72
CA TRP A 188 10.91 -5.02 5.30
C TRP A 188 11.36 -3.78 4.55
N LEU A 189 12.47 -3.90 3.83
CA LEU A 189 13.21 -2.81 3.20
C LEU A 189 12.89 -2.74 1.72
N ASP A 190 12.14 -1.71 1.30
CA ASP A 190 11.76 -1.52 -0.10
C ASP A 190 12.65 -0.46 -0.77
N PHE A 191 13.48 -0.93 -1.67
CA PHE A 191 14.40 -0.07 -2.43
C PHE A 191 13.78 0.49 -3.72
N ASN A 192 12.62 0.01 -4.13
CA ASN A 192 11.97 0.42 -5.39
C ASN A 192 12.92 0.49 -6.59
N GLY A 193 13.84 -0.47 -6.72
CA GLY A 193 14.79 -0.58 -7.82
C GLY A 193 16.02 0.35 -7.75
N HIS A 194 16.14 1.18 -6.72
CA HIS A 194 17.21 2.20 -6.66
C HIS A 194 18.63 1.65 -6.42
N LEU A 195 18.78 0.38 -6.04
CA LEU A 195 20.10 -0.27 -6.00
C LEU A 195 20.60 -0.68 -7.39
N ARG A 196 19.78 -0.51 -8.43
CA ARG A 196 20.09 -0.54 -9.86
C ARG A 196 20.66 -1.85 -10.41
N GLU A 197 21.77 -2.33 -9.90
CA GLU A 197 22.49 -3.51 -10.39
C GLU A 197 23.14 -4.30 -9.26
N VAL A 198 23.45 -5.58 -9.49
CA VAL A 198 24.00 -6.50 -8.48
C VAL A 198 25.25 -5.95 -7.80
N ARG A 199 26.15 -5.30 -8.56
CA ARG A 199 27.40 -4.76 -8.02
C ARG A 199 27.17 -3.68 -6.97
N GLN A 200 26.13 -2.88 -7.11
CA GLN A 200 25.75 -1.87 -6.12
C GLN A 200 24.86 -2.45 -5.01
N ALA A 201 23.95 -3.34 -5.36
CA ALA A 201 22.99 -3.91 -4.43
C ALA A 201 23.68 -4.83 -3.39
N LEU A 202 24.54 -5.73 -3.86
CA LEU A 202 25.04 -6.80 -3.02
C LEU A 202 25.85 -6.34 -1.79
N PRO A 203 26.73 -5.33 -1.85
CA PRO A 203 27.43 -4.83 -0.66
C PRO A 203 26.46 -4.26 0.39
N VAL A 204 25.49 -3.46 -0.03
CA VAL A 204 24.50 -2.86 0.87
C VAL A 204 23.60 -3.92 1.49
N LEU A 205 23.07 -4.81 0.66
CA LEU A 205 22.15 -5.85 1.14
C LEU A 205 22.83 -6.86 2.06
N ARG A 206 24.09 -7.23 1.82
CA ARG A 206 24.85 -8.12 2.70
C ARG A 206 25.12 -7.52 4.08
N GLU A 207 25.33 -6.22 4.16
CA GLU A 207 25.48 -5.55 5.45
C GLU A 207 24.15 -5.56 6.20
N LEU A 208 23.04 -5.22 5.52
CA LEU A 208 21.71 -5.24 6.09
C LEU A 208 21.22 -6.65 6.46
N ASP A 209 21.63 -7.67 5.71
CA ASP A 209 21.29 -9.08 5.92
C ASP A 209 21.74 -9.62 7.30
N ARG A 210 22.73 -8.98 7.93
CA ARG A 210 23.31 -9.35 9.22
C ARG A 210 22.47 -8.91 10.42
N TYR A 211 21.49 -8.01 10.23
CA TYR A 211 20.68 -7.51 11.33
C TYR A 211 19.45 -8.39 11.57
N ASP A 212 19.26 -8.84 12.80
CA ASP A 212 18.10 -9.69 13.18
C ASP A 212 16.77 -9.00 12.94
N CYS A 213 16.72 -7.66 13.08
CA CYS A 213 15.53 -6.88 12.82
C CYS A 213 15.22 -6.68 11.31
N VAL A 214 16.07 -7.12 10.39
CA VAL A 214 15.76 -7.14 8.96
C VAL A 214 15.01 -8.41 8.61
N GLY A 215 13.76 -8.29 8.16
CA GLY A 215 12.90 -9.40 7.77
C GLY A 215 13.03 -9.79 6.30
N GLY A 216 13.44 -8.87 5.44
CA GLY A 216 13.59 -9.10 4.00
C GLY A 216 13.70 -7.83 3.18
N PHE A 217 13.87 -8.01 1.89
CA PHE A 217 14.08 -6.95 0.91
C PHE A 217 12.98 -6.96 -0.14
N GLU A 218 12.44 -5.79 -0.47
CA GLU A 218 11.48 -5.62 -1.56
C GLU A 218 12.12 -4.85 -2.70
N SER A 219 12.03 -5.40 -3.90
CA SER A 219 12.43 -4.73 -5.14
C SER A 219 13.79 -4.03 -5.06
N PRO A 220 14.87 -4.72 -4.69
CA PRO A 220 16.18 -4.07 -4.54
C PRO A 220 16.67 -3.42 -5.84
N MET A 221 16.42 -4.04 -6.96
CA MET A 221 16.82 -3.60 -8.30
C MET A 221 15.60 -3.55 -9.24
N PRO A 222 15.74 -2.95 -10.45
CA PRO A 222 14.73 -3.04 -11.49
C PRO A 222 14.37 -4.49 -11.79
N GLN A 223 13.08 -4.83 -11.77
CA GLN A 223 12.61 -6.22 -11.90
C GLN A 223 12.79 -6.81 -13.31
N ARG A 224 13.17 -6.00 -14.31
CA ARG A 224 13.59 -6.49 -15.62
C ARG A 224 14.90 -7.30 -15.58
N ASP A 225 15.76 -7.08 -14.56
CA ASP A 225 17.00 -7.82 -14.38
C ASP A 225 16.78 -9.12 -13.58
N GLY A 226 16.11 -10.09 -14.21
CA GLY A 226 15.85 -11.38 -13.56
C GLY A 226 17.12 -12.16 -13.21
N GLU A 227 18.20 -12.05 -14.00
CA GLU A 227 19.47 -12.70 -13.65
C GLU A 227 20.10 -12.08 -12.40
N GLY A 228 20.04 -10.76 -12.28
CA GLY A 228 20.50 -10.07 -11.08
C GLY A 228 19.73 -10.51 -9.82
N TYR A 229 18.40 -10.65 -9.91
CA TYR A 229 17.60 -11.19 -8.80
C TYR A 229 18.04 -12.60 -8.40
N ARG A 230 18.28 -13.50 -9.38
CA ARG A 230 18.77 -14.85 -9.11
C ARG A 230 20.12 -14.82 -8.40
N GLN A 231 21.03 -13.92 -8.81
CA GLN A 231 22.33 -13.75 -8.17
C GLN A 231 22.23 -13.21 -6.73
N LEU A 232 21.32 -12.25 -6.47
CA LEU A 232 21.10 -11.73 -5.11
C LEU A 232 20.56 -12.83 -4.21
N ARG A 233 19.53 -13.57 -4.63
CA ARG A 233 18.94 -14.67 -3.86
C ARG A 233 19.96 -15.76 -3.49
N ALA A 234 20.92 -16.04 -4.38
CA ALA A 234 21.97 -17.03 -4.12
C ALA A 234 23.01 -16.57 -3.10
N LYS A 235 23.00 -15.30 -2.68
CA LYS A 235 24.05 -14.68 -1.86
C LYS A 235 23.55 -14.00 -0.59
N LEU A 236 22.25 -13.99 -0.36
CA LEU A 236 21.58 -13.38 0.78
C LEU A 236 20.79 -14.44 1.52
N ASP A 237 20.76 -14.34 2.85
CA ASP A 237 19.98 -15.23 3.71
C ASP A 237 18.54 -14.74 3.88
N LYS A 238 18.32 -13.42 3.87
CA LYS A 238 16.99 -12.81 3.98
C LYS A 238 16.23 -12.92 2.65
N PRO A 239 14.91 -13.13 2.72
CA PRO A 239 14.07 -13.26 1.52
C PRO A 239 13.99 -11.99 0.71
N ILE A 240 13.86 -12.15 -0.61
CA ILE A 240 13.58 -11.08 -1.56
C ILE A 240 12.15 -11.20 -2.07
N ALA A 241 11.34 -10.15 -1.88
CA ALA A 241 10.03 -10.05 -2.49
C ALA A 241 10.06 -9.18 -3.75
N ALA A 242 9.23 -9.55 -4.72
CA ALA A 242 9.06 -8.82 -5.96
C ALA A 242 7.58 -8.51 -6.23
N HIS A 243 7.31 -7.38 -6.88
CA HIS A 243 5.97 -7.12 -7.39
C HIS A 243 5.59 -8.17 -8.43
N TYR A 244 4.40 -8.71 -8.34
CA TYR A 244 3.86 -9.72 -9.23
C TYR A 244 3.81 -9.21 -10.68
N GLY A 245 4.65 -9.75 -11.53
CA GLY A 245 4.75 -9.37 -12.94
C GLY A 245 5.45 -8.01 -13.20
N GLY A 246 6.05 -7.38 -12.20
CA GLY A 246 6.76 -6.10 -12.35
C GLY A 246 6.02 -4.91 -11.72
N GLY A 247 6.45 -3.68 -12.04
CA GLY A 247 5.76 -2.46 -11.58
C GLY A 247 6.18 -1.94 -10.21
N CYS A 248 7.47 -2.02 -9.87
CA CYS A 248 7.96 -1.66 -8.52
C CYS A 248 8.32 -0.19 -8.30
N CYS A 249 8.18 0.69 -9.29
CA CYS A 249 8.95 1.93 -9.25
C CYS A 249 8.24 3.24 -9.56
N HIS A 250 8.91 4.36 -9.14
CA HIS A 250 8.41 5.71 -9.18
C HIS A 250 9.04 6.60 -10.26
N VAL A 251 9.98 6.07 -11.08
CA VAL A 251 10.66 6.86 -12.13
C VAL A 251 9.84 6.79 -13.42
N ARG A 252 8.93 7.74 -13.55
CA ARG A 252 7.96 7.78 -14.67
C ARG A 252 8.59 8.06 -16.05
N SER A 253 9.80 8.60 -16.08
CA SER A 253 10.51 8.91 -17.32
C SER A 253 11.16 7.71 -18.02
N ASP A 254 11.30 6.57 -17.33
CA ASP A 254 11.77 5.33 -17.96
C ASP A 254 10.58 4.44 -18.37
N PRO A 255 10.18 4.42 -19.66
CA PRO A 255 9.04 3.62 -20.11
C PRO A 255 9.30 2.10 -20.04
N THR A 256 10.55 1.70 -19.81
CA THR A 256 10.91 0.27 -19.65
C THR A 256 10.90 -0.17 -18.20
N PHE A 257 10.72 0.76 -17.30
CA PHE A 257 10.91 0.59 -15.88
C PHE A 257 9.85 -0.33 -15.23
N ASP A 258 8.59 -0.20 -15.62
CA ASP A 258 7.50 -1.06 -15.17
C ASP A 258 7.46 -2.42 -15.90
N ARG A 259 8.32 -2.62 -16.90
CA ARG A 259 8.44 -3.89 -17.59
C ARG A 259 9.28 -4.85 -16.75
N GLY A 260 8.65 -5.49 -15.79
CA GLY A 260 9.24 -6.60 -15.06
C GLY A 260 9.27 -7.88 -15.92
N VAL A 261 9.93 -8.87 -15.39
CA VAL A 261 9.78 -10.25 -15.85
C VAL A 261 8.37 -10.73 -15.51
N SER A 262 7.72 -11.49 -16.38
CA SER A 262 6.38 -12.01 -16.10
C SER A 262 6.35 -12.82 -14.79
N ALA A 263 5.21 -12.88 -14.13
CA ALA A 263 5.10 -13.66 -12.89
C ALA A 263 5.39 -15.16 -13.11
N VAL A 264 5.04 -15.69 -14.28
CA VAL A 264 5.38 -17.06 -14.66
C VAL A 264 6.90 -17.24 -14.75
N ASP A 265 7.61 -16.30 -15.38
CA ASP A 265 9.07 -16.35 -15.42
C ASP A 265 9.71 -16.11 -14.06
N GLN A 266 9.13 -15.21 -13.21
CA GLN A 266 9.58 -15.02 -11.84
C GLN A 266 9.57 -16.36 -11.06
N ILE A 267 8.50 -17.13 -11.21
CA ILE A 267 8.32 -18.45 -10.59
C ILE A 267 9.28 -19.47 -11.22
N ALA A 268 9.22 -19.65 -12.54
CA ALA A 268 9.97 -20.69 -13.25
C ALA A 268 11.48 -20.55 -13.09
N ARG A 269 11.98 -19.32 -12.99
CA ARG A 269 13.41 -19.01 -12.83
C ARG A 269 13.84 -18.81 -11.39
N GLY A 270 12.89 -18.88 -10.43
CA GLY A 270 13.16 -18.70 -9.02
C GLY A 270 13.73 -17.32 -8.69
N LEU A 271 13.09 -16.24 -9.15
CA LEU A 271 13.64 -14.89 -9.04
C LEU A 271 13.32 -14.20 -7.69
N CYS A 272 12.32 -14.67 -6.94
CA CYS A 272 11.93 -14.11 -5.66
C CYS A 272 11.48 -15.19 -4.68
N ASP A 273 11.38 -14.84 -3.40
CA ASP A 273 10.93 -15.69 -2.30
C ASP A 273 9.48 -15.41 -1.91
N GLY A 274 8.90 -14.35 -2.46
CA GLY A 274 7.53 -13.96 -2.23
C GLY A 274 7.09 -12.82 -3.16
N PHE A 275 5.79 -12.53 -3.15
CA PHE A 275 5.21 -11.50 -4.01
C PHE A 275 4.60 -10.34 -3.23
N VAL A 276 4.62 -9.18 -3.88
CA VAL A 276 3.78 -8.02 -3.54
C VAL A 276 2.61 -7.99 -4.50
N LEU A 277 1.38 -8.09 -3.98
CA LEU A 277 0.16 -7.97 -4.76
C LEU A 277 -0.52 -6.63 -4.50
N GLY A 278 -0.91 -5.92 -5.55
CA GLY A 278 -1.80 -4.76 -5.41
C GLY A 278 -3.22 -5.23 -5.04
N GLY A 279 -3.84 -4.55 -4.07
CA GLY A 279 -5.16 -4.91 -3.50
C GLY A 279 -6.35 -4.18 -4.14
N GLY A 280 -6.29 -3.79 -5.42
CA GLY A 280 -7.34 -2.99 -6.07
C GLY A 280 -8.63 -3.77 -6.33
N GLN A 281 -8.59 -4.74 -7.20
CA GLN A 281 -9.74 -5.54 -7.62
C GLN A 281 -9.73 -6.94 -7.05
N VAL A 282 -10.89 -7.45 -6.60
CA VAL A 282 -11.02 -8.78 -6.01
C VAL A 282 -10.55 -9.87 -6.96
N GLN A 283 -11.12 -9.93 -8.17
CA GLN A 283 -10.79 -10.99 -9.13
C GLN A 283 -9.29 -10.98 -9.48
N GLY A 284 -8.72 -9.81 -9.74
CA GLY A 284 -7.29 -9.69 -10.05
C GLY A 284 -6.38 -10.12 -8.89
N VAL A 285 -6.80 -9.92 -7.64
CA VAL A 285 -6.07 -10.43 -6.46
C VAL A 285 -6.20 -11.94 -6.37
N LEU A 286 -7.42 -12.49 -6.52
CA LEU A 286 -7.67 -13.93 -6.43
C LEU A 286 -6.95 -14.72 -7.51
N ASP A 287 -6.92 -14.22 -8.75
CA ASP A 287 -6.19 -14.87 -9.86
C ASP A 287 -4.69 -14.95 -9.56
N ARG A 288 -4.09 -13.86 -9.09
CA ARG A 288 -2.68 -13.81 -8.70
C ARG A 288 -2.39 -14.68 -7.49
N ALA A 289 -3.31 -14.70 -6.51
CA ALA A 289 -3.22 -15.53 -5.32
C ALA A 289 -3.28 -17.02 -5.67
N ALA A 290 -4.10 -17.43 -6.65
CA ALA A 290 -4.14 -18.79 -7.14
C ALA A 290 -2.81 -19.23 -7.75
N VAL A 291 -2.20 -18.39 -8.59
CA VAL A 291 -0.87 -18.66 -9.16
C VAL A 291 0.20 -18.76 -8.06
N ALA A 292 0.21 -17.85 -7.11
CA ALA A 292 1.13 -17.88 -5.98
C ALA A 292 0.94 -19.15 -5.11
N GLN A 293 -0.31 -19.59 -4.93
CA GLN A 293 -0.64 -20.81 -4.20
C GLN A 293 -0.08 -22.06 -4.89
N GLU A 294 -0.26 -22.22 -6.18
CA GLU A 294 0.30 -23.34 -6.96
C GLU A 294 1.83 -23.34 -6.91
N ALA A 295 2.45 -22.14 -6.95
CA ALA A 295 3.89 -21.97 -6.81
C ALA A 295 4.41 -22.12 -5.38
N LYS A 296 3.53 -22.22 -4.38
CA LYS A 296 3.85 -22.22 -2.93
C LYS A 296 4.66 -20.98 -2.50
N LEU A 297 4.47 -19.85 -3.16
CA LEU A 297 5.12 -18.60 -2.83
C LEU A 297 4.22 -17.74 -1.91
N PRO A 298 4.72 -17.29 -0.76
CA PRO A 298 4.00 -16.38 0.10
C PRO A 298 3.89 -15.01 -0.54
N PHE A 299 2.89 -14.23 -0.10
CA PHE A 299 2.74 -12.84 -0.53
C PHE A 299 2.09 -11.99 0.55
N TRP A 300 2.13 -10.69 0.36
CA TRP A 300 1.28 -9.73 1.04
C TRP A 300 0.49 -8.89 0.03
N ILE A 301 -0.62 -8.33 0.51
CA ILE A 301 -1.43 -7.37 -0.25
C ILE A 301 -1.05 -5.96 0.19
N GLN A 302 -0.75 -5.09 -0.76
CA GLN A 302 -0.29 -3.73 -0.52
C GLN A 302 -1.16 -2.72 -1.24
N VAL A 303 -1.59 -1.72 -0.49
CA VAL A 303 -2.32 -0.55 -0.99
C VAL A 303 -1.92 0.70 -0.21
N VAL A 304 -2.36 1.86 -0.67
CA VAL A 304 -2.33 3.13 0.06
C VAL A 304 -3.76 3.63 0.17
N GLY A 305 -4.22 3.97 1.37
CA GLY A 305 -5.59 4.42 1.60
C GLY A 305 -5.88 4.71 3.06
N THR A 306 -7.13 4.57 3.43
CA THR A 306 -7.68 4.88 4.76
C THR A 306 -7.97 3.60 5.57
N GLY A 307 -8.66 3.73 6.69
CA GLY A 307 -9.16 2.61 7.49
C GLY A 307 -10.09 1.68 6.71
N LEU A 308 -10.87 2.19 5.74
CA LEU A 308 -11.66 1.35 4.83
C LEU A 308 -10.77 0.41 4.04
N ARG A 309 -9.67 0.95 3.48
CA ARG A 309 -8.72 0.17 2.70
C ARG A 309 -7.97 -0.85 3.56
N ALA A 310 -7.71 -0.52 4.82
CA ALA A 310 -7.14 -1.47 5.77
C ALA A 310 -8.08 -2.66 6.01
N ALA A 311 -9.37 -2.41 6.26
CA ALA A 311 -10.38 -3.47 6.38
C ALA A 311 -10.50 -4.31 5.10
N TRP A 312 -10.53 -3.66 3.94
CA TRP A 312 -10.55 -4.32 2.63
C TRP A 312 -9.38 -5.30 2.43
N VAL A 313 -8.16 -4.86 2.74
CA VAL A 313 -6.97 -5.72 2.65
C VAL A 313 -7.06 -6.92 3.57
N VAL A 314 -7.59 -6.72 4.78
CA VAL A 314 -7.78 -7.81 5.75
C VAL A 314 -8.81 -8.82 5.22
N HIS A 315 -9.94 -8.38 4.66
CA HIS A 315 -10.92 -9.27 4.02
C HIS A 315 -10.30 -10.05 2.85
N LEU A 316 -9.59 -9.39 1.93
CA LEU A 316 -8.94 -10.07 0.81
C LEU A 316 -7.90 -11.10 1.26
N ALA A 317 -7.03 -10.73 2.20
CA ALA A 317 -5.99 -11.64 2.70
C ALA A 317 -6.57 -12.82 3.47
N SER A 318 -7.76 -12.67 4.08
CA SER A 318 -8.42 -13.73 4.84
C SER A 318 -8.87 -14.90 3.97
N VAL A 319 -9.11 -14.68 2.67
CA VAL A 319 -9.52 -15.73 1.72
C VAL A 319 -8.36 -16.30 0.90
N CYS A 320 -7.15 -15.77 1.08
CA CYS A 320 -5.96 -16.15 0.29
C CYS A 320 -4.98 -16.98 1.13
N ARG A 321 -4.78 -18.28 0.82
CA ARG A 321 -3.92 -19.18 1.61
C ARG A 321 -2.48 -18.70 1.76
N GLN A 322 -1.88 -18.18 0.69
CA GLN A 322 -0.47 -17.76 0.68
C GLN A 322 -0.28 -16.28 1.09
N ALA A 323 -1.33 -15.56 1.52
CA ALA A 323 -1.19 -14.24 2.13
C ALA A 323 -0.64 -14.37 3.56
N THR A 324 0.56 -14.90 3.70
CA THR A 324 1.23 -15.19 4.98
C THR A 324 2.29 -14.18 5.36
N LEU A 325 2.67 -13.30 4.45
CA LEU A 325 3.47 -12.11 4.74
C LEU A 325 2.55 -10.96 5.16
N SER A 326 3.12 -9.96 5.86
CA SER A 326 2.32 -8.90 6.47
C SER A 326 1.77 -7.92 5.42
N SER A 327 0.47 -7.95 5.22
CA SER A 327 -0.27 -7.03 4.34
C SER A 327 -0.31 -5.61 4.91
N LEU A 328 -0.56 -4.60 4.09
CA LEU A 328 -0.59 -3.21 4.54
C LEU A 328 -1.50 -2.33 3.69
N ALA A 329 -1.98 -1.24 4.29
CA ALA A 329 -2.79 -0.22 3.62
C ALA A 329 -2.21 1.20 3.72
N ALA A 330 -1.04 1.38 4.34
CA ALA A 330 -0.42 2.69 4.62
C ALA A 330 -1.37 3.72 5.28
N HIS A 331 -2.45 3.26 5.94
CA HIS A 331 -3.48 4.09 6.56
C HIS A 331 -2.98 4.83 7.81
N ASN A 332 -1.91 4.35 8.41
CA ASN A 332 -1.31 4.90 9.63
C ASN A 332 -0.66 6.29 9.46
N ILE A 333 -0.65 6.83 8.24
CA ILE A 333 -0.07 8.16 7.94
C ILE A 333 -1.03 9.32 8.22
N TRP A 334 -2.34 9.06 8.33
CA TRP A 334 -3.34 10.08 8.51
C TRP A 334 -3.45 10.55 9.97
N ASP A 335 -3.57 11.85 10.18
CA ASP A 335 -3.80 12.46 11.51
C ASP A 335 -5.16 12.06 12.07
N ARG A 336 -6.19 12.16 11.22
CA ARG A 336 -7.56 11.72 11.51
C ARG A 336 -8.03 10.83 10.36
N ASP A 337 -8.76 9.77 10.70
CA ASP A 337 -9.36 8.87 9.72
C ASP A 337 -10.87 8.72 10.01
N PHE A 338 -11.68 8.84 8.98
CA PHE A 338 -13.14 8.73 9.05
C PHE A 338 -13.65 7.28 9.17
N ALA A 339 -12.77 6.31 9.10
CA ALA A 339 -13.09 4.89 9.29
C ALA A 339 -12.07 4.24 10.24
N LEU A 340 -12.58 3.52 11.24
CA LEU A 340 -11.71 2.79 12.16
C LEU A 340 -11.05 1.62 11.44
N SER A 341 -9.72 1.64 11.38
CA SER A 341 -8.96 0.52 10.83
C SER A 341 -8.86 -0.63 11.82
N PRO A 342 -8.77 -1.90 11.35
CA PRO A 342 -8.45 -3.02 12.21
C PRO A 342 -7.11 -2.81 12.93
N SER A 343 -7.14 -2.75 14.25
CA SER A 343 -5.94 -2.60 15.08
C SER A 343 -5.24 -3.94 15.24
N PRO A 344 -3.94 -4.06 14.93
CA PRO A 344 -3.23 -5.31 15.07
C PRO A 344 -2.91 -5.63 16.53
N VAL A 345 -2.98 -6.92 16.86
CA VAL A 345 -2.53 -7.49 18.14
C VAL A 345 -1.44 -8.50 17.83
N ALA A 346 -0.27 -8.31 18.41
CA ALA A 346 0.90 -9.16 18.17
C ALA A 346 1.23 -9.37 16.67
N GLY A 347 1.03 -8.33 15.85
CA GLY A 347 1.30 -8.32 14.42
C GLY A 347 0.15 -8.81 13.52
N PHE A 348 -1.02 -9.11 14.08
CA PHE A 348 -2.16 -9.65 13.35
C PHE A 348 -3.40 -8.77 13.52
N ALA A 349 -4.02 -8.37 12.42
CA ALA A 349 -5.33 -7.75 12.40
C ALA A 349 -6.44 -8.81 12.35
N ALA A 350 -7.46 -8.70 13.22
CA ALA A 350 -8.63 -9.56 13.16
C ALA A 350 -9.46 -9.24 11.90
N VAL A 351 -10.01 -10.26 11.27
CA VAL A 351 -10.94 -10.09 10.14
C VAL A 351 -12.24 -9.52 10.69
N PRO A 352 -12.76 -8.38 10.17
CA PRO A 352 -14.03 -7.85 10.64
C PRO A 352 -15.19 -8.85 10.39
N GLU A 353 -16.04 -9.05 11.39
CA GLU A 353 -17.17 -9.98 11.33
C GLU A 353 -18.50 -9.28 11.03
N GLY A 354 -18.54 -7.95 11.11
CA GLY A 354 -19.73 -7.18 10.80
C GLY A 354 -20.07 -7.19 9.31
N PRO A 355 -21.33 -6.87 8.94
CA PRO A 355 -21.76 -6.80 7.54
C PRO A 355 -20.95 -5.83 6.72
N GLY A 356 -20.71 -6.16 5.44
CA GLY A 356 -19.88 -5.36 4.55
C GLY A 356 -18.41 -5.39 4.94
N LEU A 357 -17.75 -4.24 4.98
CA LEU A 357 -16.37 -4.12 5.47
C LEU A 357 -16.27 -4.26 6.99
N GLY A 358 -17.41 -4.27 7.71
CA GLY A 358 -17.44 -4.40 9.16
C GLY A 358 -16.81 -3.24 9.92
N VAL A 359 -16.72 -2.07 9.27
CA VAL A 359 -16.24 -0.81 9.86
C VAL A 359 -17.27 0.29 9.64
N GLU A 360 -17.40 1.17 10.62
CA GLU A 360 -18.30 2.32 10.53
C GLU A 360 -17.56 3.52 9.92
N VAL A 361 -18.29 4.29 9.11
CA VAL A 361 -17.83 5.54 8.53
C VAL A 361 -18.42 6.70 9.31
N ASP A 362 -17.56 7.60 9.79
CA ASP A 362 -17.97 8.86 10.41
C ASP A 362 -18.36 9.87 9.31
N GLU A 363 -19.65 9.90 8.99
CA GLU A 363 -20.19 10.79 7.94
C GLU A 363 -20.05 12.28 8.28
N ALA A 364 -20.02 12.63 9.57
CA ALA A 364 -19.77 14.01 9.98
C ALA A 364 -18.33 14.43 9.66
N MET A 365 -17.37 13.54 9.93
CA MET A 365 -15.98 13.75 9.54
C MET A 365 -15.80 13.74 8.02
N VAL A 366 -16.50 12.89 7.27
CA VAL A 366 -16.50 12.90 5.79
C VAL A 366 -16.96 14.28 5.28
N ALA A 367 -18.06 14.82 5.84
CA ALA A 367 -18.55 16.14 5.45
C ALA A 367 -17.53 17.26 5.80
N GLU A 368 -16.89 17.20 6.97
CA GLU A 368 -15.83 18.12 7.37
C GLU A 368 -14.63 18.08 6.42
N LEU A 369 -14.11 16.87 6.13
CA LEU A 369 -12.95 16.67 5.26
C LEU A 369 -13.24 17.02 3.80
N GLY A 370 -14.49 16.87 3.34
CA GLY A 370 -14.93 17.28 2.02
C GLY A 370 -14.96 18.81 1.82
N GLN A 371 -15.14 19.57 2.92
CA GLN A 371 -15.12 21.01 2.91
C GLN A 371 -13.75 21.61 3.31
N ALA A 372 -12.82 20.77 3.78
CA ALA A 372 -11.49 21.21 4.18
C ALA A 372 -10.70 21.74 2.96
N GLU A 373 -9.88 22.78 3.20
CA GLU A 373 -8.99 23.29 2.15
C GLU A 373 -7.96 22.24 1.75
N PRO A 374 -7.61 22.12 0.46
CA PRO A 374 -6.53 21.25 0.02
C PRO A 374 -5.20 21.56 0.75
N LEU A 375 -4.38 20.54 0.92
CA LEU A 375 -3.03 20.74 1.44
C LEU A 375 -2.18 21.45 0.41
N GLU A 376 -1.72 22.65 0.74
CA GLU A 376 -0.75 23.37 -0.06
C GLU A 376 0.68 23.06 0.42
N ILE A 377 1.56 22.74 -0.52
CA ILE A 377 2.99 22.58 -0.26
C ILE A 377 3.71 23.82 -0.77
N GLY A 378 4.36 24.50 0.14
CA GLY A 378 5.25 25.61 -0.21
C GLY A 378 6.43 25.18 -1.09
N ARG A 379 7.12 26.17 -1.64
CA ARG A 379 8.38 25.92 -2.34
C ARG A 379 9.42 25.40 -1.33
N GLU A 380 10.16 24.39 -1.71
CA GLU A 380 11.26 23.85 -0.91
C GLU A 380 12.41 23.40 -1.80
N ILE A 381 13.61 23.48 -1.29
CA ILE A 381 14.81 22.89 -1.89
C ILE A 381 15.22 21.72 -1.00
N THR A 382 15.32 20.54 -1.59
CA THR A 382 15.92 19.39 -0.90
C THR A 382 17.37 19.25 -1.32
N THR A 383 18.26 19.03 -0.36
CA THR A 383 19.71 18.92 -0.57
C THR A 383 20.19 17.57 -0.08
N VAL A 384 20.75 16.78 -0.97
CA VAL A 384 21.46 15.55 -0.60
C VAL A 384 22.92 15.90 -0.31
N VAL A 385 23.35 15.64 0.91
CA VAL A 385 24.70 15.95 1.39
C VAL A 385 25.50 14.66 1.52
N HIS A 386 26.60 14.57 0.77
CA HIS A 386 27.52 13.45 0.84
C HIS A 386 28.62 13.70 1.89
N PRO A 387 29.23 12.64 2.47
CA PRO A 387 30.24 12.77 3.52
C PRO A 387 31.49 13.54 3.08
N ASP A 388 31.82 13.55 1.80
CA ASP A 388 32.91 14.29 1.20
C ASP A 388 32.64 15.79 1.00
N GLY A 389 31.42 16.24 1.38
CA GLY A 389 30.99 17.63 1.29
C GLY A 389 30.32 18.00 -0.03
N VAL A 390 30.21 17.06 -0.98
CA VAL A 390 29.43 17.25 -2.22
C VAL A 390 27.95 17.37 -1.89
N LYS A 391 27.26 18.32 -2.50
CA LYS A 391 25.84 18.59 -2.32
C LYS A 391 25.10 18.57 -3.65
N TRP A 392 23.95 17.91 -3.66
CA TRP A 392 23.01 17.94 -4.77
C TRP A 392 21.71 18.63 -4.32
N HIS A 393 21.34 19.72 -4.99
CA HIS A 393 20.12 20.47 -4.70
C HIS A 393 19.04 20.17 -5.74
N PHE A 394 17.80 20.04 -5.28
CA PHE A 394 16.64 19.68 -6.08
C PHE A 394 15.43 20.55 -5.70
N ALA A 395 14.70 21.04 -6.70
CA ALA A 395 13.41 21.72 -6.52
C ALA A 395 12.24 20.74 -6.71
N SER A 396 12.48 19.50 -7.16
CA SER A 396 11.44 18.49 -7.32
C SER A 396 11.96 17.11 -6.92
N GLU A 397 11.05 16.33 -6.38
CA GLU A 397 11.30 14.95 -6.04
C GLU A 397 11.56 14.09 -7.27
N GLN A 398 10.84 14.32 -8.36
CA GLN A 398 11.04 13.57 -9.60
C GLN A 398 12.49 13.71 -10.07
N GLN A 399 13.05 14.92 -10.13
CA GLN A 399 14.45 15.14 -10.48
C GLN A 399 15.40 14.37 -9.54
N ARG A 400 15.11 14.40 -8.23
CA ARG A 400 15.91 13.66 -7.25
C ARG A 400 15.87 12.15 -7.51
N HIS A 401 14.70 11.57 -7.69
CA HIS A 401 14.56 10.15 -8.02
C HIS A 401 15.30 9.77 -9.30
N GLU A 402 15.15 10.54 -10.37
CA GLU A 402 15.78 10.31 -11.65
C GLU A 402 17.31 10.40 -11.58
N THR A 403 17.84 11.41 -10.87
CA THR A 403 19.28 11.61 -10.69
C THR A 403 19.95 10.37 -10.09
N PHE A 404 19.36 9.79 -9.05
CA PHE A 404 19.90 8.59 -8.40
C PHE A 404 19.59 7.31 -9.18
N TYR A 405 18.41 7.21 -9.74
CA TYR A 405 18.02 6.03 -10.49
C TYR A 405 18.85 5.83 -11.76
N PHE A 406 19.08 6.91 -12.52
CA PHE A 406 19.95 6.85 -13.71
C PHE A 406 21.45 6.89 -13.39
N GLY A 407 21.81 7.06 -12.11
CA GLY A 407 23.18 6.99 -11.63
C GLY A 407 24.02 8.24 -11.90
N SER A 408 23.38 9.38 -12.06
CA SER A 408 24.08 10.67 -12.13
C SER A 408 24.70 11.04 -10.79
N ALA A 409 24.16 10.56 -9.67
CA ALA A 409 24.71 10.68 -8.33
C ALA A 409 24.85 9.30 -7.66
N PRO A 410 25.89 9.10 -6.81
CA PRO A 410 26.01 7.89 -6.00
C PRO A 410 24.96 7.88 -4.90
N GLY A 411 24.19 6.79 -4.82
CA GLY A 411 23.17 6.58 -3.79
C GLY A 411 23.59 5.56 -2.74
N PHE A 412 22.89 5.55 -1.59
CA PHE A 412 23.14 4.63 -0.47
C PHE A 412 24.57 4.66 0.06
N VAL A 413 25.20 5.81 -0.01
CA VAL A 413 26.56 6.02 0.52
C VAL A 413 26.47 6.13 2.04
N ARG A 414 27.42 5.54 2.77
CA ARG A 414 27.52 5.67 4.22
C ARG A 414 27.60 7.14 4.64
N GLY A 415 26.71 7.54 5.57
CA GLY A 415 26.62 8.92 6.07
C GLY A 415 26.00 9.93 5.12
N VAL A 416 25.40 9.50 3.99
CA VAL A 416 24.60 10.40 3.13
C VAL A 416 23.31 10.81 3.85
N ARG A 417 22.92 12.07 3.73
CA ARG A 417 21.71 12.58 4.35
C ARG A 417 20.96 13.57 3.48
N LEU A 418 19.67 13.71 3.73
CA LEU A 418 18.79 14.67 3.09
C LEU A 418 18.51 15.83 4.05
N GLU A 419 18.70 17.04 3.55
CA GLU A 419 18.31 18.29 4.22
C GLU A 419 17.19 18.94 3.41
N THR A 420 16.30 19.68 4.09
CA THR A 420 15.21 20.42 3.45
C THR A 420 15.27 21.87 3.89
N ARG A 421 15.22 22.80 2.92
CA ARG A 421 15.08 24.23 3.14
C ARG A 421 13.76 24.70 2.56
N ALA A 422 12.87 25.16 3.43
CA ALA A 422 11.65 25.82 3.01
C ALA A 422 11.97 27.22 2.43
N ASP A 423 11.05 27.74 1.63
CA ASP A 423 11.13 29.10 1.12
C ASP A 423 11.15 30.11 2.27
N ASP A 424 12.25 30.82 2.40
CA ASP A 424 12.47 31.85 3.44
C ASP A 424 12.33 33.29 2.89
N GLY A 425 11.90 33.42 1.62
CA GLY A 425 11.75 34.72 0.93
C GLY A 425 13.06 35.39 0.56
N SER A 426 14.21 34.73 0.74
CA SER A 426 15.50 35.31 0.41
C SER A 426 15.83 35.22 -1.10
N ALA A 427 16.61 36.20 -1.59
CA ALA A 427 17.09 36.19 -2.97
C ALA A 427 17.97 34.97 -3.27
N ASP A 428 18.72 34.46 -2.29
CA ASP A 428 19.56 33.27 -2.41
C ASP A 428 18.69 32.01 -2.59
N PHE A 429 17.56 31.91 -1.86
CA PHE A 429 16.61 30.84 -2.06
C PHE A 429 16.00 30.88 -3.46
N ASP A 430 15.55 32.06 -3.90
CA ASP A 430 14.93 32.25 -5.21
C ASP A 430 15.88 31.89 -6.36
N ASP A 431 17.14 32.31 -6.27
CA ASP A 431 18.17 31.99 -7.31
C ASP A 431 18.43 30.48 -7.36
N LEU A 432 18.70 29.86 -6.20
CA LEU A 432 18.96 28.42 -6.13
C LEU A 432 17.75 27.61 -6.59
N PHE A 433 16.54 27.99 -6.15
CA PHE A 433 15.30 27.31 -6.55
C PHE A 433 15.05 27.39 -8.06
N ARG A 434 15.28 28.57 -8.65
CA ARG A 434 15.16 28.78 -10.10
C ARG A 434 16.13 27.88 -10.88
N ARG A 435 17.40 27.83 -10.45
CA ARG A 435 18.42 26.93 -11.05
C ARG A 435 18.03 25.45 -10.90
N CYS A 436 17.56 25.05 -9.71
CA CYS A 436 17.11 23.69 -9.46
C CYS A 436 15.87 23.30 -10.28
N LYS A 437 15.01 24.26 -10.64
CA LYS A 437 13.89 23.98 -11.57
C LYS A 437 14.36 23.58 -12.97
N GLU A 438 15.45 24.15 -13.45
CA GLU A 438 16.02 23.85 -14.76
C GLU A 438 16.75 22.49 -14.76
N ALA A 439 17.58 22.24 -13.76
CA ALA A 439 18.30 20.99 -13.57
C ALA A 439 18.79 20.86 -12.11
N PRO A 440 19.07 19.61 -11.63
CA PRO A 440 19.73 19.42 -10.34
C PRO A 440 21.03 20.24 -10.26
N VAL A 441 21.23 20.96 -9.16
CA VAL A 441 22.43 21.79 -8.96
C VAL A 441 23.43 21.03 -8.11
N LEU A 442 24.64 20.87 -8.64
CA LEU A 442 25.76 20.23 -7.95
C LEU A 442 26.67 21.30 -7.36
N GLU A 443 26.96 21.19 -6.06
CA GLU A 443 27.95 21.97 -5.34
C GLU A 443 28.98 21.04 -4.69
N GLY A 444 30.24 21.41 -4.74
CA GLY A 444 31.34 20.67 -4.14
C GLY A 444 32.67 21.25 -4.48
N LYS A 445 33.70 20.89 -3.70
CA LYS A 445 35.07 21.34 -3.93
C LYS A 445 35.70 20.63 -5.12
#